data_0aa827e1eded77788d19ada8b8d1e034
#
_entry.id   0aa827e1eded77788d19ada8b8d1e034
#
_cell.length_a   1.000
_cell.length_b   1.000
_cell.length_c   1.000
_cell.angle_alpha   90.00
_cell.angle_beta   90.00
_cell.angle_gamma   90.00
#
_symmetry.space_group_name_H-M   'P 1'
#
loop_
_entity.id
_entity.type
_entity.pdbx_description
1 polymer ?
#
loop_
_entity_poly.entity_id
_entity_poly.type
_entity_poly.pdbx_seq_one_letter_code
_entity_poly.pdbx_strand_id
1 'polypeptide(L)'
;VACTKIHPIGYRDLSDTQVKDIVKAEVIRDKKAEQIEAKLKGVNSIAAAKAKGGKLLAVNQVTFAAPVFVQATGSSEPALSGAVAATAKGKFVSAPVKGNAGVYLFQVLNKKQNAAKFNDAEQEARLRQRAMQSASNFMSELIIKAGVVDNRYLFF
;
A
#
# COMPACT_ATOMS: atom_id res chain seq x y z
N VAL A 1 8.04 -0.69 -31.81
CA VAL A 1 8.06 0.23 -30.66
C VAL A 1 9.09 1.30 -30.96
N ALA A 2 8.72 2.57 -30.87
CA ALA A 2 9.61 3.71 -31.04
C ALA A 2 9.71 4.51 -29.75
N CYS A 3 10.93 4.83 -29.32
CA CYS A 3 11.14 5.73 -28.20
C CYS A 3 10.92 7.16 -28.68
N THR A 4 9.87 7.81 -28.21
CA THR A 4 9.50 9.16 -28.62
C THR A 4 10.14 10.25 -27.77
N LYS A 5 10.50 9.95 -26.53
CA LYS A 5 11.13 10.91 -25.61
C LYS A 5 11.87 10.20 -24.48
N ILE A 6 13.05 10.68 -24.17
CA ILE A 6 13.84 10.28 -22.99
C ILE A 6 13.75 11.41 -21.97
N HIS A 7 13.33 11.09 -20.74
CA HIS A 7 13.29 12.06 -19.66
C HIS A 7 14.53 11.88 -18.78
N PRO A 8 15.21 12.98 -18.40
CA PRO A 8 16.31 12.90 -17.43
C PRO A 8 15.81 12.44 -16.06
N ILE A 9 16.72 11.91 -15.24
CA ILE A 9 16.43 11.56 -13.86
C ILE A 9 16.05 12.82 -13.09
N GLY A 10 14.87 12.82 -12.43
CA GLY A 10 14.37 13.95 -11.65
C GLY A 10 12.85 14.05 -11.68
N TYR A 11 12.35 15.17 -11.15
CA TYR A 11 10.91 15.46 -11.18
C TYR A 11 10.51 15.97 -12.57
N ARG A 12 9.41 15.44 -13.09
CA ARG A 12 8.81 15.95 -14.32
C ARG A 12 7.98 17.19 -14.02
N ASP A 13 8.00 18.13 -14.97
CA ASP A 13 7.21 19.36 -14.88
C ASP A 13 5.70 19.08 -15.08
N LEU A 14 4.86 19.92 -14.46
CA LEU A 14 3.40 19.86 -14.60
C LEU A 14 2.90 20.23 -16.00
N SER A 15 3.74 20.76 -16.86
CA SER A 15 3.43 20.96 -18.28
C SER A 15 3.32 19.64 -19.07
N ASP A 16 3.93 18.56 -18.55
CA ASP A 16 3.75 17.23 -19.11
C ASP A 16 2.31 16.74 -18.84
N THR A 17 1.55 16.49 -19.89
CA THR A 17 0.14 16.11 -19.81
C THR A 17 -0.07 14.86 -18.96
N GLN A 18 0.81 13.86 -19.06
CA GLN A 18 0.70 12.63 -18.26
C GLN A 18 0.88 12.92 -16.76
N VAL A 19 1.86 13.75 -16.40
CA VAL A 19 2.08 14.16 -15.01
C VAL A 19 0.90 14.96 -14.49
N LYS A 20 0.42 15.91 -15.28
CA LYS A 20 -0.74 16.75 -14.94
C LYS A 20 -1.99 15.92 -14.65
N ASP A 21 -2.28 14.92 -15.47
CA ASP A 21 -3.46 14.07 -15.29
C ASP A 21 -3.35 13.20 -14.04
N ILE A 22 -2.17 12.63 -13.76
CA ILE A 22 -1.92 11.86 -12.55
C ILE A 22 -2.08 12.74 -11.31
N VAL A 23 -1.40 13.88 -11.27
CA VAL A 23 -1.45 14.81 -10.13
C VAL A 23 -2.87 15.33 -9.91
N LYS A 24 -3.59 15.67 -10.98
CA LYS A 24 -4.98 16.10 -10.90
C LYS A 24 -5.88 15.03 -10.28
N ALA A 25 -5.73 13.78 -10.69
CA ALA A 25 -6.50 12.67 -10.13
C ALA A 25 -6.21 12.47 -8.64
N GLU A 26 -4.94 12.58 -8.23
CA GLU A 26 -4.53 12.49 -6.83
C GLU A 26 -5.10 13.63 -5.98
N VAL A 27 -4.98 14.88 -6.43
CA VAL A 27 -5.52 16.06 -5.72
C VAL A 27 -7.03 15.96 -5.58
N ILE A 28 -7.74 15.50 -6.62
CA ILE A 28 -9.20 15.30 -6.54
C ILE A 28 -9.54 14.24 -5.49
N ARG A 29 -8.78 13.14 -5.44
CA ARG A 29 -8.95 12.07 -4.46
C ARG A 29 -8.75 12.61 -3.04
N ASP A 30 -7.69 13.38 -2.83
CA ASP A 30 -7.37 13.97 -1.54
C ASP A 30 -8.45 14.93 -1.06
N LYS A 31 -8.91 15.85 -1.91
CA LYS A 31 -10.01 16.77 -1.58
C LYS A 31 -11.31 16.02 -1.27
N LYS A 32 -11.63 14.95 -1.98
CA LYS A 32 -12.77 14.09 -1.66
C LYS A 32 -12.63 13.43 -0.29
N ALA A 33 -11.43 12.94 0.03
CA ALA A 33 -11.16 12.34 1.34
C ALA A 33 -11.35 13.36 2.46
N GLU A 34 -10.81 14.56 2.34
CA GLU A 34 -10.99 15.65 3.31
C GLU A 34 -12.47 16.01 3.53
N GLN A 35 -13.27 16.07 2.46
CA GLN A 35 -14.71 16.33 2.57
C GLN A 35 -15.44 15.19 3.29
N ILE A 36 -15.05 13.93 3.06
CA ILE A 36 -15.63 12.78 3.73
C ILE A 36 -15.21 12.78 5.21
N GLU A 37 -13.95 13.04 5.51
CA GLU A 37 -13.46 13.18 6.88
C GLU A 37 -14.22 14.25 7.66
N ALA A 38 -14.44 15.40 7.05
CA ALA A 38 -15.22 16.47 7.66
C ALA A 38 -16.67 16.05 7.97
N LYS A 39 -17.30 15.28 7.07
CA LYS A 39 -18.65 14.73 7.30
C LYS A 39 -18.70 13.67 8.38
N LEU A 40 -17.60 12.92 8.56
CA LEU A 40 -17.48 11.86 9.56
C LEU A 40 -17.07 12.35 10.94
N LYS A 41 -16.68 13.61 11.09
CA LYS A 41 -16.41 14.21 12.41
C LYS A 41 -17.58 14.02 13.36
N GLY A 42 -17.29 13.60 14.59
CA GLY A 42 -18.28 13.36 15.63
C GLY A 42 -19.05 12.04 15.51
N VAL A 43 -18.70 11.19 14.55
CA VAL A 43 -19.26 9.84 14.48
C VAL A 43 -18.57 8.96 15.53
N ASN A 44 -19.34 8.43 16.46
CA ASN A 44 -18.85 7.63 17.58
C ASN A 44 -19.37 6.18 17.61
N SER A 45 -20.09 5.76 16.57
CA SER A 45 -20.59 4.40 16.44
C SER A 45 -20.72 3.96 14.98
N ILE A 46 -20.73 2.63 14.78
CA ILE A 46 -20.97 2.03 13.44
C ILE A 46 -22.35 2.40 12.91
N ALA A 47 -23.37 2.44 13.78
CA ALA A 47 -24.74 2.82 13.39
C ALA A 47 -24.78 4.28 12.87
N ALA A 48 -24.13 5.20 13.55
CA ALA A 48 -24.04 6.58 13.12
C ALA A 48 -23.25 6.74 11.80
N ALA A 49 -22.20 5.95 11.60
CA ALA A 49 -21.46 5.92 10.33
C ALA A 49 -22.34 5.42 9.18
N LYS A 50 -23.13 4.37 9.41
CA LYS A 50 -24.08 3.84 8.42
C LYS A 50 -25.17 4.86 8.07
N ALA A 51 -25.69 5.59 9.05
CA ALA A 51 -26.69 6.64 8.83
C ALA A 51 -26.15 7.80 7.94
N LYS A 52 -24.85 8.03 7.96
CA LYS A 52 -24.17 9.00 7.07
C LYS A 52 -23.78 8.42 5.69
N GLY A 53 -24.28 7.24 5.33
CA GLY A 53 -24.08 6.60 4.03
C GLY A 53 -22.86 5.67 3.98
N GLY A 54 -22.25 5.34 5.12
CA GLY A 54 -21.16 4.40 5.20
C GLY A 54 -21.60 2.97 4.87
N LYS A 55 -20.78 2.22 4.14
CA LYS A 55 -20.94 0.77 3.92
C LYS A 55 -20.26 0.01 5.04
N LEU A 56 -20.99 -0.93 5.65
CA LEU A 56 -20.43 -1.83 6.65
C LEU A 56 -19.76 -3.02 5.96
N LEU A 57 -18.51 -3.25 6.28
CA LEU A 57 -17.74 -4.40 5.79
C LEU A 57 -17.13 -5.12 6.98
N ALA A 58 -17.20 -6.44 6.98
CA ALA A 58 -16.51 -7.28 7.93
C ALA A 58 -15.17 -7.74 7.34
N VAL A 59 -14.10 -7.56 8.10
CA VAL A 59 -12.77 -8.05 7.76
C VAL A 59 -12.35 -9.07 8.80
N ASN A 60 -12.15 -10.31 8.37
CA ASN A 60 -11.90 -11.41 9.29
C ASN A 60 -10.44 -11.51 9.76
N GLN A 61 -9.50 -10.99 8.98
CA GLN A 61 -8.09 -11.08 9.31
C GLN A 61 -7.32 -9.85 8.84
N VAL A 62 -6.63 -9.23 9.79
CA VAL A 62 -5.75 -8.08 9.53
C VAL A 62 -4.37 -8.42 10.09
N THR A 63 -3.37 -8.43 9.22
CA THR A 63 -1.96 -8.68 9.59
C THR A 63 -1.04 -7.67 8.92
N PHE A 64 0.16 -7.50 9.45
CA PHE A 64 1.19 -6.68 8.77
C PHE A 64 1.77 -7.34 7.53
N ALA A 65 1.72 -8.69 7.47
CA ALA A 65 2.25 -9.43 6.32
C ALA A 65 1.36 -9.28 5.07
N ALA A 66 0.06 -9.06 5.27
CA ALA A 66 -0.90 -8.80 4.20
C ALA A 66 -1.78 -7.60 4.61
N PRO A 67 -1.62 -6.44 3.98
CA PRO A 67 -2.49 -5.29 4.22
C PRO A 67 -3.95 -5.63 3.97
N VAL A 68 -4.85 -4.96 4.68
CA VAL A 68 -6.30 -5.13 4.49
C VAL A 68 -6.65 -4.84 3.04
N PHE A 69 -7.23 -5.82 2.37
CA PHE A 69 -7.80 -5.63 1.04
C PHE A 69 -9.30 -5.37 1.17
N VAL A 70 -9.75 -4.22 0.70
CA VAL A 70 -11.15 -3.82 0.74
C VAL A 70 -11.80 -4.12 -0.61
N GLN A 71 -12.56 -5.20 -0.68
CA GLN A 71 -13.22 -5.64 -1.92
C GLN A 71 -14.11 -4.57 -2.55
N ALA A 72 -14.79 -3.77 -1.74
CA ALA A 72 -15.69 -2.73 -2.23
C ALA A 72 -14.97 -1.61 -3.00
N THR A 73 -13.68 -1.40 -2.74
CA THR A 73 -12.84 -0.39 -3.41
C THR A 73 -11.79 -1.01 -4.33
N GLY A 74 -11.60 -2.34 -4.25
CA GLY A 74 -10.58 -3.06 -5.00
C GLY A 74 -9.15 -2.65 -4.62
N SER A 75 -8.96 -2.07 -3.44
CA SER A 75 -7.68 -1.51 -3.01
C SER A 75 -7.15 -2.16 -1.74
N SER A 76 -5.83 -2.23 -1.66
CA SER A 76 -5.11 -2.60 -0.44
C SER A 76 -4.87 -1.36 0.41
N GLU A 77 -5.17 -1.45 1.72
CA GLU A 77 -5.22 -0.33 2.65
C GLU A 77 -4.22 -0.51 3.81
N PRO A 78 -2.92 -0.24 3.60
CA PRO A 78 -1.90 -0.42 4.64
C PRO A 78 -2.08 0.54 5.82
N ALA A 79 -2.58 1.76 5.59
CA ALA A 79 -2.87 2.72 6.65
C ALA A 79 -3.93 2.19 7.62
N LEU A 80 -4.96 1.51 7.11
CA LEU A 80 -5.98 0.86 7.93
C LEU A 80 -5.40 -0.28 8.75
N SER A 81 -4.50 -1.09 8.18
CA SER A 81 -3.82 -2.17 8.91
C SER A 81 -3.00 -1.65 10.09
N GLY A 82 -2.27 -0.54 9.90
CA GLY A 82 -1.51 0.12 10.96
C GLY A 82 -2.41 0.66 12.08
N ALA A 83 -3.50 1.32 11.72
CA ALA A 83 -4.47 1.86 12.67
C ALA A 83 -5.15 0.76 13.51
N VAL A 84 -5.54 -0.35 12.86
CA VAL A 84 -6.12 -1.52 13.53
C VAL A 84 -5.14 -2.14 14.51
N ALA A 85 -3.86 -2.26 14.13
CA ALA A 85 -2.84 -2.83 14.99
C ALA A 85 -2.60 -1.99 16.27
N ALA A 86 -2.67 -0.67 16.15
CA ALA A 86 -2.51 0.25 17.28
C ALA A 86 -3.75 0.30 18.22
N THR A 87 -4.90 -0.23 17.77
CA THR A 87 -6.16 -0.11 18.49
C THR A 87 -6.39 -1.31 19.41
N ALA A 88 -6.92 -1.06 20.63
CA ALA A 88 -7.29 -2.11 21.56
C ALA A 88 -8.54 -2.88 21.14
N LYS A 89 -8.67 -4.13 21.58
CA LYS A 89 -9.86 -4.96 21.37
C LYS A 89 -11.12 -4.28 21.91
N GLY A 90 -12.21 -4.36 21.17
CA GLY A 90 -13.53 -3.81 21.52
C GLY A 90 -13.67 -2.30 21.22
N LYS A 91 -12.58 -1.60 20.93
CA LYS A 91 -12.61 -0.14 20.75
C LYS A 91 -13.09 0.23 19.36
N PHE A 92 -14.03 1.17 19.30
CA PHE A 92 -14.39 1.90 18.09
C PHE A 92 -13.45 3.09 17.90
N VAL A 93 -12.95 3.29 16.71
CA VAL A 93 -12.09 4.44 16.35
C VAL A 93 -12.93 5.47 15.61
N SER A 94 -13.18 6.59 16.28
CA SER A 94 -13.95 7.72 15.78
C SER A 94 -13.15 8.67 14.88
N ALA A 95 -11.82 8.57 14.92
CA ALA A 95 -10.96 9.32 14.01
C ALA A 95 -10.94 8.62 12.62
N PRO A 96 -11.39 9.29 11.56
CA PRO A 96 -11.35 8.71 10.22
C PRO A 96 -9.92 8.40 9.80
N VAL A 97 -9.71 7.24 9.20
CA VAL A 97 -8.42 6.84 8.63
C VAL A 97 -8.50 6.97 7.11
N LYS A 98 -7.70 7.86 6.55
CA LYS A 98 -7.54 8.00 5.11
C LYS A 98 -6.72 6.82 4.58
N GLY A 99 -7.33 6.07 3.67
CA GLY A 99 -6.66 5.00 2.93
C GLY A 99 -6.37 5.39 1.48
N ASN A 100 -5.97 4.40 0.69
CA ASN A 100 -5.64 4.61 -0.73
C ASN A 100 -6.89 4.92 -1.58
N ALA A 101 -8.01 4.24 -1.30
CA ALA A 101 -9.22 4.37 -2.10
C ALA A 101 -10.46 4.77 -1.28
N GLY A 102 -10.32 5.08 0.00
CA GLY A 102 -11.44 5.44 0.85
C GLY A 102 -11.05 6.01 2.20
N VAL A 103 -12.06 6.44 2.94
CA VAL A 103 -11.95 6.88 4.33
C VAL A 103 -12.69 5.88 5.20
N TYR A 104 -12.05 5.42 6.25
CA TYR A 104 -12.50 4.28 7.05
C TYR A 104 -12.69 4.67 8.52
N LEU A 105 -13.82 4.24 9.07
CA LEU A 105 -14.04 4.11 10.50
C LEU A 105 -14.13 2.62 10.82
N PHE A 106 -13.55 2.18 11.93
CA PHE A 106 -13.51 0.76 12.24
C PHE A 106 -13.67 0.48 13.73
N GLN A 107 -14.06 -0.74 14.03
CA GLN A 107 -14.08 -1.30 15.38
C GLN A 107 -13.32 -2.60 15.40
N VAL A 108 -12.44 -2.77 16.38
CA VAL A 108 -11.69 -4.02 16.58
C VAL A 108 -12.51 -4.96 17.44
N LEU A 109 -13.14 -5.97 16.83
CA LEU A 109 -13.96 -6.94 17.55
C LEU A 109 -13.10 -7.94 18.34
N ASN A 110 -12.02 -8.42 17.73
CA ASN A 110 -11.13 -9.39 18.35
C ASN A 110 -9.67 -9.08 17.97
N LYS A 111 -8.77 -9.31 18.90
CA LYS A 111 -7.33 -9.19 18.71
C LYS A 111 -6.65 -10.39 19.34
N LYS A 112 -5.93 -11.16 18.53
CA LYS A 112 -5.09 -12.26 18.99
C LYS A 112 -3.64 -11.85 18.85
N GLN A 113 -2.90 -11.94 19.92
CA GLN A 113 -1.46 -11.80 19.88
C GLN A 113 -0.85 -13.17 19.56
N ASN A 114 0.11 -13.18 18.64
CA ASN A 114 0.85 -14.40 18.40
C ASN A 114 1.70 -14.73 19.64
N ALA A 115 1.54 -15.93 20.15
CA ALA A 115 2.29 -16.40 21.33
C ALA A 115 3.75 -16.75 20.97
N ALA A 116 4.08 -16.84 19.69
CA ALA A 116 5.45 -17.11 19.26
C ALA A 116 6.37 -15.95 19.68
N LYS A 117 7.42 -16.29 20.43
CA LYS A 117 8.47 -15.33 20.77
C LYS A 117 9.21 -14.94 19.47
N PHE A 118 9.60 -13.68 19.41
CA PHE A 118 10.46 -13.20 18.34
C PHE A 118 11.77 -13.99 18.36
N ASN A 119 12.16 -14.54 17.22
CA ASN A 119 13.39 -15.30 17.06
C ASN A 119 14.27 -14.59 16.01
N ASP A 120 15.29 -13.92 16.49
CA ASP A 120 16.23 -13.14 15.66
C ASP A 120 16.86 -14.00 14.57
N ALA A 121 17.36 -15.18 14.92
CA ALA A 121 18.03 -16.09 14.00
C ALA A 121 17.12 -16.56 12.86
N GLU A 122 15.85 -16.84 13.16
CA GLU A 122 14.87 -17.22 12.14
C GLU A 122 14.53 -16.07 11.21
N GLN A 123 14.37 -14.86 11.76
CA GLN A 123 14.11 -13.67 10.94
C GLN A 123 15.31 -13.33 10.06
N GLU A 124 16.52 -13.43 10.60
CA GLU A 124 17.75 -13.24 9.82
C GLU A 124 17.87 -14.24 8.68
N ALA A 125 17.63 -15.53 8.95
CA ALA A 125 17.63 -16.57 7.93
C ALA A 125 16.62 -16.28 6.81
N ARG A 126 15.41 -15.84 7.15
CA ARG A 126 14.38 -15.46 6.18
C ARG A 126 14.81 -14.24 5.34
N LEU A 127 15.43 -13.24 5.96
CA LEU A 127 15.92 -12.05 5.25
C LEU A 127 17.08 -12.42 4.32
N ARG A 128 18.00 -13.26 4.78
CA ARG A 128 19.10 -13.79 3.95
C ARG A 128 18.57 -14.57 2.74
N GLN A 129 17.58 -15.42 2.95
CA GLN A 129 16.97 -16.19 1.84
C GLN A 129 16.31 -15.27 0.81
N ARG A 130 15.57 -14.23 1.25
CA ARG A 130 14.99 -13.22 0.35
C ARG A 130 16.07 -12.44 -0.39
N ALA A 131 17.13 -12.02 0.30
CA ALA A 131 18.25 -11.33 -0.31
C ALA A 131 18.94 -12.18 -1.38
N MET A 132 19.14 -13.49 -1.13
CA MET A 132 19.69 -14.42 -2.11
C MET A 132 18.79 -14.58 -3.34
N GLN A 133 17.47 -14.67 -3.16
CA GLN A 133 16.52 -14.70 -4.28
C GLN A 133 16.57 -13.42 -5.11
N SER A 134 16.70 -12.25 -4.48
CA SER A 134 16.85 -10.98 -5.18
C SER A 134 18.23 -10.86 -5.85
N ALA A 135 19.28 -11.42 -5.24
CA ALA A 135 20.64 -11.38 -5.78
C ALA A 135 20.80 -12.24 -7.04
N SER A 136 19.94 -13.24 -7.27
CA SER A 136 19.96 -14.02 -8.51
C SER A 136 19.75 -13.17 -9.76
N ASN A 137 19.01 -12.06 -9.64
CA ASN A 137 18.78 -11.13 -10.73
C ASN A 137 19.91 -10.08 -10.86
N PHE A 138 20.74 -9.93 -9.83
CA PHE A 138 21.80 -8.92 -9.80
C PHE A 138 22.88 -9.17 -10.86
N MET A 139 23.21 -10.43 -11.15
CA MET A 139 24.17 -10.76 -12.20
C MET A 139 23.66 -10.37 -13.59
N SER A 140 22.38 -10.58 -13.86
CA SER A 140 21.76 -10.15 -15.11
C SER A 140 21.77 -8.63 -15.26
N GLU A 141 21.46 -7.92 -14.19
CA GLU A 141 21.53 -6.45 -14.13
C GLU A 141 22.97 -5.94 -14.34
N LEU A 142 23.96 -6.57 -13.74
CA LEU A 142 25.37 -6.24 -13.95
C LEU A 142 25.82 -6.46 -15.39
N ILE A 143 25.43 -7.55 -16.02
CA ILE A 143 25.73 -7.86 -17.42
C ILE A 143 25.14 -6.81 -18.35
N ILE A 144 23.88 -6.44 -18.12
CA ILE A 144 23.19 -5.38 -18.88
C ILE A 144 23.90 -4.04 -18.69
N LYS A 145 24.20 -3.67 -17.43
CA LYS A 145 24.84 -2.39 -17.09
C LYS A 145 26.28 -2.31 -17.60
N ALA A 146 27.02 -3.41 -17.63
CA ALA A 146 28.37 -3.49 -18.17
C ALA A 146 28.40 -3.53 -19.71
N GLY A 147 27.23 -3.59 -20.36
CA GLY A 147 27.13 -3.64 -21.84
C GLY A 147 27.79 -4.87 -22.42
N VAL A 148 27.76 -6.01 -21.70
CA VAL A 148 28.37 -7.25 -22.20
C VAL A 148 27.58 -7.73 -23.42
N VAL A 149 28.29 -7.85 -24.54
CA VAL A 149 27.74 -8.38 -25.79
C VAL A 149 28.26 -9.80 -25.99
N ASP A 150 27.36 -10.74 -26.13
CA ASP A 150 27.69 -12.12 -26.43
C ASP A 150 27.83 -12.32 -27.96
N ASN A 151 29.06 -12.37 -28.41
CA ASN A 151 29.39 -12.55 -29.83
C ASN A 151 29.68 -14.01 -30.20
N ARG A 152 29.42 -14.98 -29.32
CA ARG A 152 29.71 -16.39 -29.59
C ARG A 152 29.01 -16.92 -30.84
N TYR A 153 27.84 -16.41 -31.17
CA TYR A 153 27.08 -16.76 -32.37
C TYR A 153 27.81 -16.45 -33.68
N LEU A 154 28.86 -15.62 -33.64
CA LEU A 154 29.69 -15.32 -34.82
C LEU A 154 30.73 -16.39 -35.09
N PHE A 155 30.97 -17.29 -34.14
CA PHE A 155 32.06 -18.31 -34.20
C PHE A 155 31.56 -19.75 -34.18
N PHE A 156 30.25 -19.96 -33.97
CA PHE A 156 29.61 -21.28 -33.89
C PHE A 156 28.34 -21.39 -34.72
#